data_a75ea9a6bcbe1a8ad53c700d82aaad8d
#
_entry.id   a75ea9a6bcbe1a8ad53c700d82aaad8d
#
_cell.length_a   1.000
_cell.length_b   1.000
_cell.length_c   1.000
_cell.angle_alpha   90.00
_cell.angle_beta   90.00
_cell.angle_gamma   90.00
#
_symmetry.space_group_name_H-M   'P 1'
#
loop_
_entity.id
_entity.type
_entity.pdbx_description
1 polymer ?
#
loop_
_entity_poly.entity_id
_entity_poly.type
_entity_poly.pdbx_seq_one_letter_code
_entity_poly.pdbx_strand_id
1 'polypeptide(L)'
;MAALAAAGLALGAKKGKPLGVQLYTIRSLVPTKARESIQALAQIGFKEVETLRAINNVVLPLCKEFGLKPVAGHFDLAMITAQPSGFQKAIDEAQAAGIKYIVIPYVPNGDRGGPDVYKRMAKAINEAGTLCAKAGLQLCYHQHAFEFGEVQGQRPWDILLSETDPGTMALELDVFWVSVAGLDPVKLIRDLKGRAKLLHLKDKAPGVPKQYSEAVSPGAFREVGLGSLDFPAILKAAADMKVEHYFVEQDQTAGDPIGSVRTSFRNLAKLGF
;
A
#
# COMPACT_ATOMS: atom_id res chain seq x y z
N MET A 1 -56.57 -13.93 -22.40
CA MET A 1 -55.36 -13.08 -22.43
C MET A 1 -54.66 -13.21 -21.08
N ALA A 2 -53.59 -14.00 -21.01
CA ALA A 2 -52.84 -14.24 -19.79
C ALA A 2 -51.58 -13.34 -19.82
N ALA A 3 -51.46 -12.47 -18.83
CA ALA A 3 -50.29 -11.60 -18.67
C ALA A 3 -49.15 -12.38 -18.00
N LEU A 4 -48.06 -12.62 -18.71
CA LEU A 4 -46.82 -13.12 -18.12
C LEU A 4 -46.15 -11.98 -17.32
N ALA A 5 -46.11 -12.14 -16.00
CA ALA A 5 -45.28 -11.31 -15.13
C ALA A 5 -43.83 -11.80 -15.24
N ALA A 6 -42.96 -10.98 -15.85
CA ALA A 6 -41.52 -11.21 -15.84
C ALA A 6 -40.99 -10.86 -14.44
N ALA A 7 -40.71 -11.86 -13.64
CA ALA A 7 -39.95 -11.70 -12.40
C ALA A 7 -38.46 -11.49 -12.74
N GLY A 8 -38.04 -10.25 -12.75
CA GLY A 8 -36.60 -9.88 -12.82
C GLY A 8 -35.95 -10.32 -11.51
N LEU A 9 -35.17 -11.40 -11.55
CA LEU A 9 -34.17 -11.66 -10.50
C LEU A 9 -33.13 -10.57 -10.51
N ALA A 10 -33.24 -9.61 -9.61
CA ALA A 10 -32.13 -8.77 -9.23
C ALA A 10 -31.10 -9.66 -8.52
N LEU A 11 -30.11 -10.15 -9.28
CA LEU A 11 -28.88 -10.68 -8.70
C LEU A 11 -28.25 -9.54 -7.89
N GLY A 12 -28.39 -9.62 -6.58
CA GLY A 12 -27.70 -8.72 -5.66
C GLY A 12 -26.19 -8.85 -5.90
N ALA A 13 -25.63 -7.91 -6.65
CA ALA A 13 -24.20 -7.81 -6.82
C ALA A 13 -23.60 -7.77 -5.41
N LYS A 14 -22.79 -8.76 -5.04
CA LYS A 14 -21.94 -8.68 -3.85
C LYS A 14 -21.17 -7.38 -4.00
N LYS A 15 -21.37 -6.44 -3.08
CA LYS A 15 -20.53 -5.23 -3.03
C LYS A 15 -19.09 -5.71 -2.95
N GLY A 16 -18.29 -5.42 -3.98
CA GLY A 16 -16.87 -5.70 -3.99
C GLY A 16 -16.20 -5.02 -2.80
N LYS A 17 -15.00 -5.45 -2.45
CA LYS A 17 -14.20 -4.76 -1.43
C LYS A 17 -13.93 -3.32 -1.91
N PRO A 18 -13.90 -2.33 -1.00
CA PRO A 18 -13.53 -0.98 -1.38
C PRO A 18 -12.10 -0.96 -1.92
N LEU A 19 -11.92 -0.29 -3.05
CA LEU A 19 -10.59 -0.09 -3.64
C LEU A 19 -10.06 1.27 -3.23
N GLY A 20 -8.83 1.29 -2.75
CA GLY A 20 -8.08 2.47 -2.38
C GLY A 20 -7.06 2.88 -3.43
N VAL A 21 -6.48 4.05 -3.23
CA VAL A 21 -5.36 4.58 -4.02
C VAL A 21 -4.32 5.21 -3.09
N GLN A 22 -3.03 4.90 -3.34
CA GLN A 22 -1.92 5.58 -2.66
C GLN A 22 -1.66 6.92 -3.35
N LEU A 23 -1.73 8.01 -2.56
CA LEU A 23 -1.65 9.38 -3.08
C LEU A 23 -0.26 9.77 -3.60
N TYR A 24 0.77 8.96 -3.35
CA TYR A 24 2.09 9.15 -3.95
C TYR A 24 2.03 9.15 -5.49
N THR A 25 1.12 8.39 -6.07
CA THR A 25 0.90 8.34 -7.52
C THR A 25 0.57 9.70 -8.10
N ILE A 26 -0.18 10.52 -7.37
CA ILE A 26 -0.61 11.86 -7.82
C ILE A 26 0.20 12.99 -7.17
N ARG A 27 1.31 12.70 -6.47
CA ARG A 27 2.10 13.68 -5.70
C ARG A 27 2.50 14.92 -6.48
N SER A 28 2.77 14.77 -7.79
CA SER A 28 3.14 15.89 -8.68
C SER A 28 1.99 16.85 -8.95
N LEU A 29 0.74 16.44 -8.77
CA LEU A 29 -0.44 17.26 -8.98
C LEU A 29 -0.88 18.01 -7.71
N VAL A 30 -0.56 17.48 -6.53
CA VAL A 30 -1.03 18.04 -5.25
C VAL A 30 -0.64 19.51 -5.05
N PRO A 31 0.58 19.98 -5.39
CA PRO A 31 0.95 21.39 -5.15
C PRO A 31 0.08 22.41 -5.91
N THR A 32 -0.49 22.04 -7.05
CA THR A 32 -1.20 22.97 -7.93
C THR A 32 -2.64 22.58 -8.26
N LYS A 33 -2.98 21.30 -8.14
CA LYS A 33 -4.27 20.72 -8.55
C LYS A 33 -4.83 19.73 -7.52
N ALA A 34 -4.59 19.96 -6.22
CA ALA A 34 -5.02 19.03 -5.18
C ALA A 34 -6.53 18.75 -5.25
N ARG A 35 -7.35 19.80 -5.33
CA ARG A 35 -8.80 19.69 -5.33
C ARG A 35 -9.32 18.87 -6.51
N GLU A 36 -8.89 19.21 -7.70
CA GLU A 36 -9.30 18.54 -8.94
C GLU A 36 -8.84 17.08 -8.94
N SER A 37 -7.65 16.83 -8.42
CA SER A 37 -7.09 15.47 -8.36
C SER A 37 -7.87 14.58 -7.38
N ILE A 38 -8.14 15.04 -6.15
CA ILE A 38 -8.90 14.28 -5.16
C ILE A 38 -10.35 14.07 -5.64
N GLN A 39 -10.96 15.09 -6.23
CA GLN A 39 -12.29 14.97 -6.85
C GLN A 39 -12.31 13.91 -7.96
N ALA A 40 -11.29 13.92 -8.82
CA ALA A 40 -11.17 12.94 -9.91
C ALA A 40 -11.03 11.49 -9.37
N LEU A 41 -10.27 11.28 -8.30
CA LEU A 41 -10.17 9.95 -7.66
C LEU A 41 -11.54 9.46 -7.16
N ALA A 42 -12.30 10.33 -6.50
CA ALA A 42 -13.65 10.00 -6.05
C ALA A 42 -14.60 9.69 -7.22
N GLN A 43 -14.53 10.48 -8.31
CA GLN A 43 -15.32 10.28 -9.52
C GLN A 43 -14.95 9.01 -10.29
N ILE A 44 -13.69 8.57 -10.26
CA ILE A 44 -13.24 7.28 -10.79
C ILE A 44 -13.94 6.14 -10.08
N GLY A 45 -14.18 6.28 -8.77
CA GLY A 45 -14.87 5.29 -7.96
C GLY A 45 -14.09 4.80 -6.74
N PHE A 46 -12.86 5.27 -6.52
CA PHE A 46 -12.11 4.95 -5.30
C PHE A 46 -12.92 5.31 -4.06
N LYS A 47 -12.77 4.54 -3.00
CA LYS A 47 -13.46 4.74 -1.70
C LYS A 47 -12.50 5.03 -0.57
N GLU A 48 -11.28 4.55 -0.71
CA GLU A 48 -10.24 4.66 0.29
C GLU A 48 -9.01 5.35 -0.28
N VAL A 49 -8.25 5.99 0.58
CA VAL A 49 -6.94 6.54 0.24
C VAL A 49 -5.92 6.13 1.28
N GLU A 50 -4.72 5.92 0.81
CA GLU A 50 -3.54 5.94 1.63
C GLU A 50 -2.83 7.26 1.41
N THR A 51 -2.55 7.98 2.50
CA THR A 51 -2.05 9.34 2.48
C THR A 51 -0.53 9.38 2.68
N LEU A 52 0.05 10.56 2.44
CA LEU A 52 1.41 10.89 2.85
C LEU A 52 1.31 11.94 3.94
N ARG A 53 1.90 11.70 5.12
CA ARG A 53 1.82 12.64 6.25
C ARG A 53 2.17 14.08 5.86
N ALA A 54 3.17 14.25 5.00
CA ALA A 54 3.65 15.56 4.55
C ALA A 54 2.59 16.42 3.83
N ILE A 55 1.55 15.81 3.24
CA ILE A 55 0.50 16.52 2.50
C ILE A 55 -0.87 16.42 3.17
N ASN A 56 -0.97 15.83 4.36
CA ASN A 56 -2.25 15.58 5.05
C ASN A 56 -3.04 16.85 5.30
N ASN A 57 -2.37 17.95 5.62
CA ASN A 57 -3.02 19.26 5.82
C ASN A 57 -3.77 19.77 4.57
N VAL A 58 -3.36 19.35 3.38
CA VAL A 58 -3.99 19.71 2.10
C VAL A 58 -5.05 18.68 1.70
N VAL A 59 -4.70 17.38 1.77
CA VAL A 59 -5.54 16.34 1.16
C VAL A 59 -6.67 15.84 2.06
N LEU A 60 -6.50 15.81 3.40
CA LEU A 60 -7.52 15.29 4.30
C LEU A 60 -8.85 16.06 4.26
N PRO A 61 -8.85 17.41 4.25
CA PRO A 61 -10.10 18.16 4.09
C PRO A 61 -10.82 17.85 2.76
N LEU A 62 -10.04 17.68 1.68
CA LEU A 62 -10.57 17.34 0.35
C LEU A 62 -11.10 15.91 0.31
N CYS A 63 -10.40 14.95 0.92
CA CYS A 63 -10.89 13.58 1.05
C CYS A 63 -12.26 13.55 1.76
N LYS A 64 -12.40 14.28 2.85
CA LYS A 64 -13.67 14.40 3.57
C LYS A 64 -14.76 15.02 2.69
N GLU A 65 -14.45 16.06 1.96
CA GLU A 65 -15.39 16.75 1.06
C GLU A 65 -15.90 15.83 -0.05
N PHE A 66 -15.01 15.06 -0.67
CA PHE A 66 -15.36 14.18 -1.78
C PHE A 66 -15.69 12.74 -1.37
N GLY A 67 -15.79 12.46 -0.07
CA GLY A 67 -16.22 11.16 0.45
C GLY A 67 -15.20 10.03 0.30
N LEU A 68 -13.91 10.36 0.22
CA LEU A 68 -12.81 9.40 0.29
C LEU A 68 -12.39 9.17 1.74
N LYS A 69 -12.22 7.91 2.13
CA LYS A 69 -11.85 7.54 3.49
C LYS A 69 -10.34 7.35 3.61
N PRO A 70 -9.61 8.14 4.40
CA PRO A 70 -8.21 7.88 4.70
C PRO A 70 -8.12 6.71 5.68
N VAL A 71 -7.65 5.55 5.23
CA VAL A 71 -7.54 4.34 6.07
C VAL A 71 -6.11 4.03 6.47
N ALA A 72 -5.13 4.44 5.65
CA ALA A 72 -3.71 4.28 5.90
C ALA A 72 -2.94 5.56 5.59
N GLY A 73 -1.73 5.67 6.09
CA GLY A 73 -0.86 6.78 5.78
C GLY A 73 0.62 6.45 5.98
N HIS A 74 1.45 7.00 5.11
CA HIS A 74 2.90 6.89 5.16
C HIS A 74 3.49 7.89 6.16
N PHE A 75 4.30 7.38 7.08
CA PHE A 75 4.99 8.14 8.13
C PHE A 75 6.48 7.78 8.09
N ASP A 76 7.34 8.79 8.15
CA ASP A 76 8.78 8.60 7.98
C ASP A 76 9.39 7.70 9.05
N LEU A 77 10.29 6.80 8.65
CA LEU A 77 11.04 5.92 9.57
C LEU A 77 11.76 6.70 10.69
N ALA A 78 12.28 7.89 10.39
CA ALA A 78 12.97 8.73 11.36
C ALA A 78 12.13 9.09 12.59
N MET A 79 10.80 9.06 12.48
CA MET A 79 9.90 9.34 13.60
C MET A 79 9.98 8.27 14.70
N ILE A 80 10.36 7.06 14.36
CA ILE A 80 10.51 5.95 15.33
C ILE A 80 11.97 5.62 15.65
N THR A 81 12.92 5.98 14.79
CA THR A 81 14.34 5.68 14.98
C THR A 81 15.15 6.86 15.50
N ALA A 82 14.90 8.06 15.00
CA ALA A 82 15.67 9.26 15.33
C ALA A 82 14.91 10.24 16.24
N GLN A 83 13.58 10.24 16.20
CA GLN A 83 12.74 11.18 16.93
C GLN A 83 11.56 10.47 17.65
N PRO A 84 11.81 9.45 18.48
CA PRO A 84 10.73 8.66 19.06
C PRO A 84 9.80 9.46 19.99
N SER A 85 10.27 10.55 20.58
CA SER A 85 9.43 11.48 21.38
C SER A 85 8.37 12.21 20.55
N GLY A 86 8.59 12.36 19.23
CA GLY A 86 7.62 12.95 18.30
C GLY A 86 6.57 11.96 17.77
N PHE A 87 6.75 10.66 18.01
CA PHE A 87 5.88 9.64 17.42
C PHE A 87 4.47 9.66 18.04
N GLN A 88 4.32 10.05 19.32
CA GLN A 88 3.00 10.23 19.91
C GLN A 88 2.17 11.25 19.12
N LYS A 89 2.79 12.35 18.69
CA LYS A 89 2.09 13.35 17.85
C LYS A 89 1.62 12.74 16.51
N ALA A 90 2.40 11.87 15.92
CA ALA A 90 2.00 11.16 14.69
C ALA A 90 0.79 10.23 14.93
N ILE A 91 0.75 9.55 16.07
CA ILE A 91 -0.39 8.74 16.50
C ILE A 91 -1.65 9.63 16.66
N ASP A 92 -1.52 10.76 17.35
CA ASP A 92 -2.64 11.69 17.57
C ASP A 92 -3.16 12.27 16.23
N GLU A 93 -2.25 12.63 15.33
CA GLU A 93 -2.60 13.09 13.97
C GLU A 93 -3.34 11.99 13.17
N ALA A 94 -2.88 10.75 13.24
CA ALA A 94 -3.52 9.62 12.56
C ALA A 94 -4.93 9.35 13.11
N GLN A 95 -5.10 9.36 14.44
CA GLN A 95 -6.41 9.20 15.08
C GLN A 95 -7.38 10.33 14.68
N ALA A 96 -6.93 11.59 14.73
CA ALA A 96 -7.74 12.74 14.34
C ALA A 96 -8.18 12.70 12.87
N ALA A 97 -7.34 12.10 12.00
CA ALA A 97 -7.64 11.91 10.59
C ALA A 97 -8.51 10.67 10.30
N GLY A 98 -8.74 9.80 11.28
CA GLY A 98 -9.43 8.53 11.09
C GLY A 98 -8.58 7.47 10.37
N ILE A 99 -7.27 7.66 10.29
CA ILE A 99 -6.28 6.70 9.77
C ILE A 99 -6.14 5.58 10.79
N LYS A 100 -6.29 4.34 10.36
CA LYS A 100 -6.12 3.14 11.19
C LYS A 100 -4.72 2.55 11.11
N TYR A 101 -4.09 2.66 9.95
CA TYR A 101 -2.79 2.06 9.67
C TYR A 101 -1.72 3.14 9.51
N ILE A 102 -0.74 3.15 10.42
CA ILE A 102 0.49 3.94 10.27
C ILE A 102 1.48 3.05 9.53
N VAL A 103 1.89 3.46 8.34
CA VAL A 103 2.81 2.68 7.50
C VAL A 103 4.18 3.35 7.49
N ILE A 104 5.23 2.57 7.80
CA ILE A 104 6.62 2.97 7.54
C ILE A 104 6.93 2.58 6.10
N PRO A 105 7.05 3.57 5.17
CA PRO A 105 7.01 3.28 3.75
C PRO A 105 8.37 2.93 3.16
N TYR A 106 9.47 3.26 3.85
CA TYR A 106 10.78 3.24 3.23
C TYR A 106 11.92 3.35 4.23
N VAL A 107 13.03 2.70 3.92
CA VAL A 107 14.31 2.89 4.61
C VAL A 107 15.24 3.69 3.70
N PRO A 108 15.55 4.96 4.02
CA PRO A 108 16.48 5.77 3.24
C PRO A 108 17.85 5.09 3.07
N ASN A 109 18.51 5.31 1.94
CA ASN A 109 19.81 4.67 1.66
C ASN A 109 20.85 4.92 2.77
N GLY A 110 20.85 6.11 3.39
CA GLY A 110 21.75 6.46 4.51
C GLY A 110 21.47 5.70 5.80
N ASP A 111 20.28 5.12 5.93
CA ASP A 111 19.83 4.35 7.12
C ASP A 111 19.96 2.84 6.89
N ARG A 112 20.40 2.41 5.71
CA ARG A 112 20.64 0.98 5.39
C ARG A 112 22.02 0.56 5.84
N GLY A 113 22.18 -0.70 6.21
CA GLY A 113 23.46 -1.23 6.65
C GLY A 113 23.47 -2.74 6.83
N GLY A 114 24.37 -3.26 7.64
CA GLY A 114 24.44 -4.68 7.97
C GLY A 114 23.31 -5.14 8.88
N PRO A 115 23.27 -6.43 9.23
CA PRO A 115 22.22 -7.07 10.02
C PRO A 115 21.85 -6.32 11.30
N ASP A 116 22.85 -5.77 12.02
CA ASP A 116 22.61 -5.06 13.28
C ASP A 116 21.83 -3.76 13.13
N VAL A 117 21.88 -3.12 11.96
CA VAL A 117 21.05 -1.94 11.64
C VAL A 117 19.59 -2.35 11.61
N TYR A 118 19.27 -3.43 10.92
CA TYR A 118 17.89 -3.91 10.80
C TYR A 118 17.35 -4.51 12.12
N LYS A 119 18.20 -5.11 12.95
CA LYS A 119 17.79 -5.54 14.30
C LYS A 119 17.42 -4.34 15.19
N ARG A 120 18.24 -3.27 15.17
CA ARG A 120 17.88 -2.03 15.88
C ARG A 120 16.61 -1.41 15.36
N MET A 121 16.42 -1.42 14.04
CA MET A 121 15.19 -0.94 13.40
C MET A 121 13.98 -1.77 13.83
N ALA A 122 14.09 -3.09 13.84
CA ALA A 122 13.04 -4.00 14.30
C ALA A 122 12.64 -3.72 15.77
N LYS A 123 13.62 -3.43 16.63
CA LYS A 123 13.34 -3.00 18.00
C LYS A 123 12.52 -1.72 18.07
N ALA A 124 12.91 -0.69 17.29
CA ALA A 124 12.17 0.57 17.23
C ALA A 124 10.75 0.37 16.66
N ILE A 125 10.60 -0.50 15.65
CA ILE A 125 9.30 -0.90 15.09
C ILE A 125 8.42 -1.57 16.15
N ASN A 126 8.96 -2.48 16.96
CA ASN A 126 8.20 -3.15 18.04
C ASN A 126 7.72 -2.15 19.11
N GLU A 127 8.59 -1.23 19.51
CA GLU A 127 8.23 -0.15 20.45
C GLU A 127 7.12 0.74 19.90
N ALA A 128 7.26 1.20 18.65
CA ALA A 128 6.27 2.01 17.95
C ALA A 128 4.96 1.24 17.74
N GLY A 129 5.02 -0.04 17.34
CA GLY A 129 3.87 -0.92 17.17
C GLY A 129 3.07 -1.08 18.47
N THR A 130 3.76 -1.20 19.59
CA THR A 130 3.13 -1.25 20.91
C THR A 130 2.38 0.04 21.24
N LEU A 131 2.95 1.21 20.89
CA LEU A 131 2.28 2.52 21.07
C LEU A 131 1.05 2.63 20.16
N CYS A 132 1.18 2.24 18.89
CA CYS A 132 0.04 2.21 17.96
C CYS A 132 -1.10 1.32 18.49
N ALA A 133 -0.78 0.10 18.92
CA ALA A 133 -1.78 -0.84 19.45
C ALA A 133 -2.53 -0.27 20.67
N LYS A 134 -1.83 0.39 21.61
CA LYS A 134 -2.45 1.08 22.76
C LYS A 134 -3.41 2.19 22.33
N ALA A 135 -3.14 2.82 21.20
CA ALA A 135 -3.98 3.86 20.62
C ALA A 135 -5.10 3.32 19.70
N GLY A 136 -5.24 2.00 19.55
CA GLY A 136 -6.21 1.37 18.65
C GLY A 136 -5.82 1.45 17.17
N LEU A 137 -4.56 1.76 16.88
CA LEU A 137 -3.98 1.81 15.54
C LEU A 137 -3.13 0.56 15.26
N GLN A 138 -2.80 0.33 13.99
CA GLN A 138 -1.90 -0.74 13.57
C GLN A 138 -0.68 -0.13 12.87
N LEU A 139 0.52 -0.50 13.37
CA LEU A 139 1.75 -0.21 12.63
C LEU A 139 1.93 -1.21 11.50
N CYS A 140 2.30 -0.73 10.32
CA CYS A 140 2.67 -1.54 9.17
C CYS A 140 4.06 -1.17 8.67
N TYR A 141 4.73 -2.13 8.05
CA TYR A 141 5.96 -1.91 7.29
C TYR A 141 5.71 -2.21 5.82
N HIS A 142 6.11 -1.29 4.95
CA HIS A 142 6.04 -1.44 3.50
C HIS A 142 7.43 -1.76 2.96
N GLN A 143 7.55 -2.88 2.24
CA GLN A 143 8.82 -3.30 1.68
C GLN A 143 9.00 -2.86 0.22
N HIS A 144 10.28 -2.76 -0.16
CA HIS A 144 10.74 -2.64 -1.54
C HIS A 144 11.50 -3.88 -1.99
N ALA A 145 12.30 -3.76 -3.06
CA ALA A 145 13.08 -4.87 -3.55
C ALA A 145 14.38 -5.09 -2.74
N PHE A 146 14.94 -4.03 -2.17
CA PHE A 146 16.25 -4.11 -1.52
C PHE A 146 16.27 -4.99 -0.27
N GLU A 147 15.15 -5.12 0.44
CA GLU A 147 15.07 -5.94 1.63
C GLU A 147 15.27 -7.43 1.34
N PHE A 148 15.01 -7.84 0.10
CA PHE A 148 15.19 -9.23 -0.34
C PHE A 148 16.64 -9.53 -0.79
N GLY A 149 17.49 -8.52 -0.95
CA GLY A 149 18.90 -8.67 -1.23
C GLY A 149 19.70 -9.04 0.03
N GLU A 150 20.78 -9.80 -0.13
CA GLU A 150 21.65 -10.16 0.98
C GLU A 150 22.63 -9.03 1.30
N VAL A 151 22.77 -8.74 2.60
CA VAL A 151 23.78 -7.84 3.15
C VAL A 151 24.52 -8.62 4.24
N GLN A 152 25.83 -8.83 4.07
CA GLN A 152 26.65 -9.61 4.99
C GLN A 152 26.06 -11.02 5.29
N GLY A 153 25.54 -11.67 4.25
CA GLY A 153 25.00 -13.04 4.35
C GLY A 153 23.59 -13.17 4.94
N GLN A 154 22.91 -12.05 5.22
CA GLN A 154 21.54 -12.04 5.73
C GLN A 154 20.67 -11.08 4.93
N ARG A 155 19.40 -11.42 4.76
CA ARG A 155 18.43 -10.54 4.09
C ARG A 155 17.74 -9.63 5.11
N PRO A 156 17.70 -8.30 4.90
CA PRO A 156 16.91 -7.39 5.73
C PRO A 156 15.47 -7.85 5.95
N TRP A 157 14.83 -8.39 4.91
CA TRP A 157 13.48 -8.96 5.00
C TRP A 157 13.35 -10.03 6.08
N ASP A 158 14.27 -10.99 6.12
CA ASP A 158 14.22 -12.10 7.09
C ASP A 158 14.45 -11.59 8.51
N ILE A 159 15.36 -10.63 8.68
CA ILE A 159 15.61 -10.01 9.98
C ILE A 159 14.37 -9.27 10.47
N LEU A 160 13.77 -8.43 9.62
CA LEU A 160 12.56 -7.69 10.00
C LEU A 160 11.40 -8.63 10.34
N LEU A 161 11.23 -9.73 9.59
CA LEU A 161 10.17 -10.69 9.90
C LEU A 161 10.39 -11.44 11.20
N SER A 162 11.63 -11.85 11.49
CA SER A 162 11.95 -12.65 12.69
C SER A 162 12.06 -11.83 13.97
N GLU A 163 12.51 -10.56 13.86
CA GLU A 163 12.79 -9.71 15.03
C GLU A 163 11.59 -8.78 15.38
N THR A 164 10.53 -8.76 14.55
CA THR A 164 9.34 -7.95 14.85
C THR A 164 8.17 -8.82 15.30
N ASP A 165 7.44 -8.32 16.28
CA ASP A 165 6.23 -8.97 16.82
C ASP A 165 5.08 -8.88 15.82
N PRO A 166 4.57 -10.03 15.31
CA PRO A 166 3.44 -10.05 14.38
C PRO A 166 2.13 -9.54 15.00
N GLY A 167 2.04 -9.45 16.31
CA GLY A 167 0.87 -8.89 17.02
C GLY A 167 0.83 -7.36 16.97
N THR A 168 1.96 -6.71 16.82
CA THR A 168 2.07 -5.24 16.86
C THR A 168 2.49 -4.63 15.52
N MET A 169 3.20 -5.39 14.66
CA MET A 169 3.62 -4.94 13.34
C MET A 169 3.04 -5.85 12.26
N ALA A 170 2.17 -5.30 11.44
CA ALA A 170 1.67 -5.91 10.21
C ALA A 170 2.52 -5.48 8.99
N LEU A 171 2.17 -6.00 7.83
CA LEU A 171 2.84 -5.68 6.57
C LEU A 171 1.86 -5.02 5.60
N GLU A 172 2.38 -4.06 4.89
CA GLU A 172 1.85 -3.59 3.62
C GLU A 172 2.72 -4.17 2.51
N LEU A 173 2.22 -5.18 1.81
CA LEU A 173 3.01 -5.87 0.80
C LEU A 173 2.83 -5.21 -0.57
N ASP A 174 3.94 -4.84 -1.20
CA ASP A 174 3.96 -4.32 -2.57
C ASP A 174 4.30 -5.44 -3.56
N VAL A 175 3.33 -5.83 -4.38
CA VAL A 175 3.48 -6.95 -5.32
C VAL A 175 4.47 -6.66 -6.45
N PHE A 176 4.64 -5.39 -6.85
CA PHE A 176 5.62 -4.98 -7.83
C PHE A 176 7.03 -5.21 -7.32
N TRP A 177 7.36 -4.70 -6.13
CA TRP A 177 8.70 -4.80 -5.56
C TRP A 177 9.07 -6.25 -5.20
N VAL A 178 8.11 -7.05 -4.74
CA VAL A 178 8.28 -8.51 -4.60
C VAL A 178 8.70 -9.13 -5.93
N SER A 179 8.00 -8.79 -7.00
CA SER A 179 8.26 -9.32 -8.34
C SER A 179 9.57 -8.79 -8.95
N VAL A 180 9.97 -7.53 -8.67
CA VAL A 180 11.28 -6.97 -9.05
C VAL A 180 12.40 -7.73 -8.36
N ALA A 181 12.24 -8.11 -7.11
CA ALA A 181 13.19 -8.97 -6.39
C ALA A 181 13.21 -10.43 -6.91
N GLY A 182 12.41 -10.76 -7.93
CA GLY A 182 12.36 -12.09 -8.52
C GLY A 182 11.62 -13.12 -7.68
N LEU A 183 10.78 -12.68 -6.76
CA LEU A 183 9.93 -13.54 -5.94
C LEU A 183 8.51 -13.59 -6.52
N ASP A 184 7.77 -14.66 -6.16
CA ASP A 184 6.37 -14.82 -6.51
C ASP A 184 5.47 -14.15 -5.44
N PRO A 185 4.72 -13.08 -5.80
CA PRO A 185 3.82 -12.41 -4.86
C PRO A 185 2.74 -13.34 -4.29
N VAL A 186 2.22 -14.26 -5.09
CA VAL A 186 1.18 -15.22 -4.65
C VAL A 186 1.72 -16.12 -3.55
N LYS A 187 2.92 -16.66 -3.76
CA LYS A 187 3.59 -17.49 -2.76
C LYS A 187 3.90 -16.70 -1.50
N LEU A 188 4.46 -15.50 -1.63
CA LEU A 188 4.84 -14.68 -0.48
C LEU A 188 3.63 -14.29 0.37
N ILE A 189 2.51 -13.87 -0.25
CA ILE A 189 1.26 -13.57 0.47
C ILE A 189 0.82 -14.75 1.33
N ARG A 190 0.90 -15.98 0.81
CA ARG A 190 0.53 -17.20 1.55
C ARG A 190 1.52 -17.52 2.68
N ASP A 191 2.81 -17.39 2.41
CA ASP A 191 3.87 -17.67 3.40
C ASP A 191 3.78 -16.73 4.62
N LEU A 192 3.26 -15.51 4.43
CA LEU A 192 3.05 -14.52 5.50
C LEU A 192 1.86 -14.84 6.43
N LYS A 193 1.03 -15.84 6.11
CA LYS A 193 -0.04 -16.40 6.99
C LYS A 193 -0.95 -15.34 7.61
N GLY A 194 -1.33 -14.31 6.83
CA GLY A 194 -2.22 -13.23 7.26
C GLY A 194 -1.55 -12.06 7.96
N ARG A 195 -0.20 -12.01 8.01
CA ARG A 195 0.55 -10.84 8.51
C ARG A 195 0.46 -9.64 7.57
N ALA A 196 0.27 -9.86 6.26
CA ALA A 196 -0.02 -8.79 5.32
C ALA A 196 -1.48 -8.33 5.49
N LYS A 197 -1.66 -7.09 5.92
CA LYS A 197 -2.98 -6.46 6.11
C LYS A 197 -3.34 -5.55 4.97
N LEU A 198 -2.35 -4.92 4.36
CA LEU A 198 -2.46 -3.98 3.27
C LEU A 198 -1.70 -4.51 2.06
N LEU A 199 -2.16 -4.15 0.86
CA LEU A 199 -1.54 -4.56 -0.38
C LEU A 199 -1.45 -3.38 -1.34
N HIS A 200 -0.24 -3.09 -1.84
CA HIS A 200 -0.07 -2.22 -3.00
C HIS A 200 -0.23 -3.02 -4.28
N LEU A 201 -1.20 -2.61 -5.08
CA LEU A 201 -1.48 -3.15 -6.40
C LEU A 201 -0.76 -2.29 -7.44
N LYS A 202 0.44 -2.70 -7.80
CA LYS A 202 1.33 -2.03 -8.74
C LYS A 202 1.82 -3.07 -9.75
N ASP A 203 1.60 -2.83 -11.06
CA ASP A 203 1.92 -3.81 -12.08
C ASP A 203 3.28 -3.55 -12.75
N LYS A 204 3.89 -4.61 -13.25
CA LYS A 204 5.25 -4.64 -13.77
C LYS A 204 5.26 -4.95 -15.26
N ALA A 205 6.01 -4.18 -16.03
CA ALA A 205 6.25 -4.46 -17.44
C ALA A 205 6.90 -5.84 -17.62
N PRO A 206 6.59 -6.56 -18.72
CA PRO A 206 7.33 -7.76 -19.09
C PRO A 206 8.83 -7.46 -19.27
N GLY A 207 9.68 -8.42 -18.96
CA GLY A 207 11.12 -8.33 -19.21
C GLY A 207 11.92 -7.45 -18.23
N VAL A 208 11.30 -6.86 -17.21
CA VAL A 208 12.04 -6.16 -16.15
C VAL A 208 12.95 -7.15 -15.43
N PRO A 209 14.28 -6.93 -15.42
CA PRO A 209 15.22 -7.87 -14.83
C PRO A 209 15.07 -7.91 -13.30
N LYS A 210 15.39 -9.06 -12.73
CA LYS A 210 15.50 -9.21 -11.27
C LYS A 210 16.59 -8.30 -10.75
N GLN A 211 16.27 -7.54 -9.68
CA GLN A 211 17.24 -6.72 -8.96
C GLN A 211 16.78 -6.44 -7.53
N TYR A 212 17.72 -6.01 -6.68
CA TYR A 212 17.48 -5.65 -5.28
C TYR A 212 17.70 -4.15 -5.07
N SER A 213 17.14 -3.34 -5.96
CA SER A 213 17.29 -1.89 -5.95
C SER A 213 16.02 -1.26 -6.48
N GLU A 214 15.73 -0.03 -6.07
CA GLU A 214 14.62 0.77 -6.59
C GLU A 214 14.97 1.51 -7.87
N ALA A 215 16.21 1.38 -8.36
CA ALA A 215 16.67 2.00 -9.61
C ALA A 215 16.11 1.23 -10.84
N VAL A 216 14.79 1.13 -10.93
CA VAL A 216 14.10 0.62 -12.11
C VAL A 216 13.80 1.76 -13.09
N SER A 217 13.79 1.44 -14.39
CA SER A 217 13.41 2.46 -15.39
C SER A 217 11.94 2.88 -15.19
N PRO A 218 11.57 4.12 -15.54
CA PRO A 218 10.16 4.53 -15.52
C PRO A 218 9.23 3.62 -16.32
N GLY A 219 9.76 3.02 -17.39
CA GLY A 219 9.06 2.04 -18.22
C GLY A 219 8.85 0.66 -17.57
N ALA A 220 9.35 0.43 -16.35
CA ALA A 220 9.08 -0.79 -15.60
C ALA A 220 7.66 -0.83 -15.02
N PHE A 221 7.07 0.33 -14.75
CA PHE A 221 5.74 0.45 -14.17
C PHE A 221 4.66 0.32 -15.24
N ARG A 222 3.56 -0.34 -14.90
CA ARG A 222 2.35 -0.46 -15.74
C ARG A 222 1.12 -0.25 -14.88
N GLU A 223 0.08 0.20 -15.52
CA GLU A 223 -1.26 0.18 -14.97
C GLU A 223 -1.67 -1.26 -14.67
N VAL A 224 -2.34 -1.48 -13.54
CA VAL A 224 -2.79 -2.81 -13.13
C VAL A 224 -3.57 -3.49 -14.25
N GLY A 225 -3.14 -4.70 -14.60
CA GLY A 225 -3.71 -5.51 -15.67
C GLY A 225 -3.16 -5.22 -17.07
N LEU A 226 -2.19 -4.31 -17.20
CA LEU A 226 -1.47 -4.07 -18.47
C LEU A 226 0.00 -4.51 -18.41
N GLY A 227 0.42 -5.08 -17.30
CA GLY A 227 1.76 -5.62 -17.09
C GLY A 227 1.82 -7.14 -17.17
N SER A 228 2.65 -7.72 -16.33
CA SER A 228 2.96 -9.16 -16.35
C SER A 228 2.55 -9.91 -15.07
N LEU A 229 1.98 -9.24 -14.07
CA LEU A 229 1.58 -9.88 -12.82
C LEU A 229 0.20 -10.54 -12.95
N ASP A 230 0.06 -11.74 -12.38
CA ASP A 230 -1.23 -12.46 -12.33
C ASP A 230 -2.11 -11.90 -11.21
N PHE A 231 -2.80 -10.78 -11.45
CA PHE A 231 -3.69 -10.15 -10.48
C PHE A 231 -4.84 -11.05 -10.03
N PRO A 232 -5.50 -11.84 -10.87
CA PRO A 232 -6.48 -12.83 -10.41
C PRO A 232 -5.93 -13.76 -9.33
N ALA A 233 -4.73 -14.33 -9.51
CA ALA A 233 -4.11 -15.20 -8.53
C ALA A 233 -3.65 -14.44 -7.27
N ILE A 234 -3.09 -13.23 -7.43
CA ILE A 234 -2.69 -12.36 -6.32
C ILE A 234 -3.89 -12.00 -5.46
N LEU A 235 -4.99 -11.54 -6.05
CA LEU A 235 -6.19 -11.13 -5.34
C LEU A 235 -6.87 -12.32 -4.64
N LYS A 236 -6.85 -13.50 -5.26
CA LYS A 236 -7.33 -14.72 -4.61
C LYS A 236 -6.48 -15.07 -3.39
N ALA A 237 -5.16 -15.07 -3.50
CA ALA A 237 -4.28 -15.35 -2.36
C ALA A 237 -4.47 -14.32 -1.25
N ALA A 238 -4.58 -13.04 -1.59
CA ALA A 238 -4.83 -11.96 -0.64
C ALA A 238 -6.18 -12.12 0.09
N ALA A 239 -7.22 -12.52 -0.61
CA ALA A 239 -8.53 -12.80 -0.01
C ALA A 239 -8.47 -14.02 0.93
N ASP A 240 -7.82 -15.12 0.50
CA ASP A 240 -7.61 -16.33 1.30
C ASP A 240 -6.84 -16.01 2.61
N MET A 241 -5.85 -15.11 2.54
CA MET A 241 -5.02 -14.66 3.68
C MET A 241 -5.61 -13.46 4.44
N LYS A 242 -6.82 -13.01 4.11
CA LYS A 242 -7.58 -11.95 4.80
C LYS A 242 -6.88 -10.59 4.78
N VAL A 243 -6.26 -10.23 3.66
CA VAL A 243 -5.83 -8.86 3.42
C VAL A 243 -7.03 -7.93 3.54
N GLU A 244 -6.87 -6.82 4.27
CA GLU A 244 -7.98 -5.94 4.66
C GLU A 244 -8.21 -4.82 3.63
N HIS A 245 -7.12 -4.15 3.17
CA HIS A 245 -7.20 -3.04 2.24
C HIS A 245 -6.24 -3.20 1.05
N TYR A 246 -6.63 -2.59 -0.07
CA TYR A 246 -5.92 -2.69 -1.34
C TYR A 246 -5.77 -1.30 -1.94
N PHE A 247 -4.55 -0.88 -2.25
CA PHE A 247 -4.27 0.44 -2.81
C PHE A 247 -3.62 0.32 -4.18
N VAL A 248 -4.23 0.96 -5.18
CA VAL A 248 -3.56 1.16 -6.47
C VAL A 248 -2.44 2.16 -6.27
N GLU A 249 -1.24 1.83 -6.75
CA GLU A 249 -0.11 2.76 -6.79
C GLU A 249 0.67 2.60 -8.09
N GLN A 250 1.29 3.68 -8.55
CA GLN A 250 2.26 3.69 -9.63
C GLN A 250 3.26 4.82 -9.42
N ASP A 251 4.53 4.50 -9.15
CA ASP A 251 5.55 5.49 -8.79
C ASP A 251 5.90 6.41 -9.95
N GLN A 252 5.85 5.88 -11.17
CA GLN A 252 6.07 6.60 -12.41
C GLN A 252 4.92 6.37 -13.38
N THR A 253 4.27 7.43 -13.78
CA THR A 253 3.21 7.43 -14.78
C THR A 253 3.73 8.11 -16.06
N ALA A 254 3.18 7.79 -17.21
CA ALA A 254 3.59 8.37 -18.50
C ALA A 254 3.02 9.81 -18.71
N GLY A 255 3.04 10.65 -17.65
CA GLY A 255 2.61 12.04 -17.72
C GLY A 255 1.14 12.30 -17.36
N ASP A 256 0.32 11.26 -17.18
CA ASP A 256 -1.09 11.38 -16.75
C ASP A 256 -1.37 10.46 -15.53
N PRO A 257 -1.07 10.91 -14.30
CA PRO A 257 -1.34 10.10 -13.11
C PRO A 257 -2.81 9.75 -12.92
N ILE A 258 -3.74 10.64 -13.27
CA ILE A 258 -5.18 10.40 -13.12
C ILE A 258 -5.68 9.39 -14.15
N GLY A 259 -5.22 9.48 -15.41
CA GLY A 259 -5.52 8.47 -16.43
C GLY A 259 -4.97 7.11 -16.09
N SER A 260 -3.77 7.06 -15.51
CA SER A 260 -3.12 5.83 -15.07
C SER A 260 -3.92 5.12 -13.98
N VAL A 261 -4.26 5.80 -12.87
CA VAL A 261 -5.06 5.18 -11.79
C VAL A 261 -6.48 4.84 -12.26
N ARG A 262 -7.07 5.61 -13.19
CA ARG A 262 -8.36 5.30 -13.82
C ARG A 262 -8.31 3.98 -14.59
N THR A 263 -7.23 3.74 -15.33
CA THR A 263 -7.03 2.51 -16.08
C THR A 263 -6.90 1.32 -15.14
N SER A 264 -6.06 1.45 -14.09
CA SER A 264 -5.89 0.43 -13.06
C SER A 264 -7.21 0.11 -12.35
N PHE A 265 -7.98 1.15 -11.96
CA PHE A 265 -9.30 0.98 -11.35
C PHE A 265 -10.25 0.18 -12.24
N ARG A 266 -10.36 0.55 -13.53
CA ARG A 266 -11.25 -0.14 -14.49
C ARG A 266 -10.90 -1.60 -14.68
N ASN A 267 -9.61 -1.93 -14.67
CA ASN A 267 -9.15 -3.31 -14.82
C ASN A 267 -9.45 -4.12 -13.54
N LEU A 268 -9.22 -3.56 -12.36
CA LEU A 268 -9.56 -4.21 -11.09
C LEU A 268 -11.07 -4.38 -10.90
N ALA A 269 -11.88 -3.42 -11.33
CA ALA A 269 -13.34 -3.53 -11.28
C ALA A 269 -13.88 -4.74 -12.07
N LYS A 270 -13.21 -5.13 -13.17
CA LYS A 270 -13.54 -6.38 -13.91
C LYS A 270 -13.20 -7.65 -13.13
N LEU A 271 -12.35 -7.54 -12.10
CA LEU A 271 -11.93 -8.65 -11.23
C LEU A 271 -12.73 -8.71 -9.91
N GLY A 272 -13.75 -7.85 -9.74
CA GLY A 272 -14.70 -7.93 -8.63
C GLY A 272 -14.52 -6.90 -7.51
N PHE A 273 -13.80 -5.80 -7.78
CA PHE A 273 -13.76 -4.61 -6.90
C PHE A 273 -14.93 -3.68 -7.14
#